data_d554efbef6a868f723f1f19044628f53
#
_entry.id   d554efbef6a868f723f1f19044628f53
#
_cell.length_a   1.000
_cell.length_b   1.000
_cell.length_c   1.000
_cell.angle_alpha   90.00
_cell.angle_beta   90.00
_cell.angle_gamma   90.00
#
_symmetry.space_group_name_H-M   'P 1'
#
loop_
_entity.id
_entity.type
_entity.pdbx_description
1 polymer ?
#
loop_
_entity_poly.entity_id
_entity_poly.type
_entity_poly.pdbx_seq_one_letter_code
_entity_poly.pdbx_strand_id
1 'polypeptide(L)'
;MRFVIVTGMSGAGKSTAMKMMEDMGFFCIDNLPIPLLDKLVDFATNFDTQMKNVAIGIDARSGENLDKVQDMLEILKSKDVQYEVLFLDAEDAVLVKRYKETRRSHPLAQGERVDKGIMRERQKMEFLKKEADYIIDTSRLLTRELKTELEKIFVQDEEFNSMYVTILSFGFKYGIPADSDIVMDVRFLPNPYYVEELRPMTGNDVEIQQYVMKYDEAKIFLNKLEDMVTFLIPHYISEGKNQLVISIGCTGGKHRSVTLANELYKRLSQKKNREYGLKIEHRDIGKDALRGK
;
A
#
# COMPACT_ATOMS: atom_id res chain seq x y z
N MET A 1 -18.35 0.53 11.89
CA MET A 1 -17.03 0.96 12.38
C MET A 1 -16.31 -0.24 12.94
N ARG A 2 -15.06 -0.49 12.55
CA ARG A 2 -14.28 -1.65 12.95
C ARG A 2 -13.13 -1.22 13.83
N PHE A 3 -13.02 -1.75 15.03
CA PHE A 3 -11.88 -1.53 15.93
C PHE A 3 -11.00 -2.75 15.96
N VAL A 4 -9.69 -2.58 15.75
CA VAL A 4 -8.70 -3.65 15.82
C VAL A 4 -7.64 -3.31 16.87
N ILE A 5 -7.49 -4.18 17.84
CA ILE A 5 -6.43 -4.09 18.85
C ILE A 5 -5.24 -4.90 18.32
N VAL A 6 -4.16 -4.23 17.99
CA VAL A 6 -2.92 -4.86 17.51
C VAL A 6 -1.96 -5.03 18.69
N THR A 7 -1.74 -6.26 19.08
CA THR A 7 -0.87 -6.61 20.20
C THR A 7 0.05 -7.78 19.86
N GLY A 8 0.82 -8.27 20.80
CA GLY A 8 1.70 -9.43 20.60
C GLY A 8 3.11 -9.21 21.13
N MET A 9 3.97 -10.20 20.95
CA MET A 9 5.33 -10.21 21.48
C MET A 9 6.18 -9.05 20.93
N SER A 10 6.99 -8.45 21.79
CA SER A 10 7.95 -7.42 21.39
C SER A 10 8.98 -8.01 20.40
N GLY A 11 9.08 -7.39 19.22
CA GLY A 11 9.89 -7.92 18.12
C GLY A 11 9.13 -8.85 17.15
N ALA A 12 7.84 -9.14 17.39
CA ALA A 12 7.02 -9.94 16.49
C ALA A 12 6.51 -9.15 15.24
N GLY A 13 6.77 -7.84 15.13
CA GLY A 13 6.43 -7.07 13.95
C GLY A 13 5.22 -6.14 14.08
N LYS A 14 4.76 -5.82 15.29
CA LYS A 14 3.62 -4.91 15.54
C LYS A 14 3.71 -3.58 14.78
N SER A 15 4.83 -2.87 14.89
CA SER A 15 4.99 -1.58 14.20
C SER A 15 4.95 -1.71 12.68
N THR A 16 5.36 -2.85 12.13
CA THR A 16 5.25 -3.15 10.70
C THR A 16 3.80 -3.41 10.33
N ALA A 17 3.08 -4.21 11.13
CA ALA A 17 1.65 -4.48 10.92
C ALA A 17 0.82 -3.18 11.01
N MET A 18 1.08 -2.30 11.98
CA MET A 18 0.40 -1.01 12.10
C MET A 18 0.56 -0.13 10.86
N LYS A 19 1.79 -0.04 10.30
CA LYS A 19 2.03 0.68 9.04
C LYS A 19 1.27 0.07 7.86
N MET A 20 1.22 -1.26 7.78
CA MET A 20 0.46 -1.96 6.74
C MET A 20 -1.05 -1.71 6.88
N MET A 21 -1.57 -1.71 8.11
CA MET A 21 -2.98 -1.39 8.36
C MET A 21 -3.30 0.07 8.01
N GLU A 22 -2.37 1.00 8.23
CA GLU A 22 -2.50 2.40 7.77
C GLU A 22 -2.62 2.46 6.24
N ASP A 23 -1.77 1.72 5.51
CA ASP A 23 -1.86 1.58 4.05
C ASP A 23 -3.19 0.95 3.58
N MET A 24 -3.84 0.14 4.43
CA MET A 24 -5.17 -0.46 4.21
C MET A 24 -6.33 0.49 4.61
N GLY A 25 -6.03 1.74 4.97
CA GLY A 25 -7.03 2.74 5.30
C GLY A 25 -7.52 2.72 6.75
N PHE A 26 -6.84 2.03 7.66
CA PHE A 26 -7.08 2.14 9.09
C PHE A 26 -6.50 3.44 9.66
N PHE A 27 -7.23 4.07 10.56
CA PHE A 27 -6.68 5.10 11.41
C PHE A 27 -5.89 4.43 12.54
N CYS A 28 -4.55 4.53 12.47
CA CYS A 28 -3.66 3.79 13.36
C CYS A 28 -3.14 4.65 14.50
N ILE A 29 -3.29 4.18 15.74
CA ILE A 29 -2.75 4.83 16.94
C ILE A 29 -1.87 3.82 17.66
N ASP A 30 -0.57 4.08 17.70
CA ASP A 30 0.36 3.25 18.45
C ASP A 30 0.55 3.78 19.87
N ASN A 31 0.59 2.87 20.85
CA ASN A 31 0.84 3.18 22.25
C ASN A 31 -0.14 4.22 22.87
N LEU A 32 -1.43 4.10 22.58
CA LEU A 32 -2.46 4.96 23.16
C LEU A 32 -2.54 4.81 24.70
N PRO A 33 -2.42 5.88 25.48
CA PRO A 33 -2.71 5.82 26.91
C PRO A 33 -4.15 5.42 27.17
N ILE A 34 -4.36 4.37 27.97
CA ILE A 34 -5.69 3.78 28.21
C ILE A 34 -6.76 4.80 28.65
N PRO A 35 -6.46 5.81 29.53
CA PRO A 35 -7.44 6.84 29.88
C PRO A 35 -7.93 7.69 28.70
N LEU A 36 -7.22 7.68 27.55
CA LEU A 36 -7.65 8.39 26.36
C LEU A 36 -8.54 7.54 25.43
N LEU A 37 -8.59 6.23 25.66
CA LEU A 37 -9.40 5.32 24.84
C LEU A 37 -10.88 5.69 24.89
N ASP A 38 -11.39 5.95 26.07
CA ASP A 38 -12.80 6.33 26.28
C ASP A 38 -13.20 7.55 25.43
N LYS A 39 -12.33 8.58 25.41
CA LYS A 39 -12.53 9.77 24.57
C LYS A 39 -12.36 9.49 23.08
N LEU A 40 -11.45 8.62 22.71
CA LEU A 40 -11.27 8.21 21.32
C LEU A 40 -12.50 7.47 20.80
N VAL A 41 -13.05 6.55 21.60
CA VAL A 41 -14.27 5.83 21.25
C VAL A 41 -15.43 6.78 21.09
N ASP A 42 -15.63 7.72 22.04
CA ASP A 42 -16.68 8.74 21.95
C ASP A 42 -16.51 9.63 20.73
N PHE A 43 -15.28 10.03 20.42
CA PHE A 43 -14.99 10.82 19.22
C PHE A 43 -15.31 10.05 17.94
N ALA A 44 -14.87 8.81 17.87
CA ALA A 44 -15.07 7.98 16.69
C ALA A 44 -16.54 7.57 16.47
N THR A 45 -17.34 7.43 17.54
CA THR A 45 -18.76 7.04 17.45
C THR A 45 -19.73 8.21 17.30
N ASN A 46 -19.44 9.37 17.90
CA ASN A 46 -20.38 10.50 17.96
C ASN A 46 -20.16 11.57 16.89
N PHE A 47 -19.00 11.63 16.28
CA PHE A 47 -18.76 12.53 15.16
C PHE A 47 -18.85 11.73 13.87
N ASP A 48 -19.52 12.32 12.85
CA ASP A 48 -19.55 11.79 11.48
C ASP A 48 -18.12 11.88 10.86
N THR A 49 -17.20 11.15 11.49
CA THR A 49 -15.81 11.13 11.14
C THR A 49 -15.58 10.11 10.03
N GLN A 50 -14.67 10.40 9.13
CA GLN A 50 -14.24 9.47 8.09
C GLN A 50 -13.49 8.24 8.66
N MET A 51 -13.48 8.06 9.99
CA MET A 51 -12.85 6.95 10.70
C MET A 51 -13.74 5.71 10.70
N LYS A 52 -13.81 5.01 9.58
CA LYS A 52 -14.56 3.75 9.48
C LYS A 52 -13.83 2.59 10.17
N ASN A 53 -12.50 2.58 10.13
CA ASN A 53 -11.64 1.53 10.66
C ASN A 53 -10.56 2.15 11.56
N VAL A 54 -10.40 1.64 12.78
CA VAL A 54 -9.41 2.12 13.76
C VAL A 54 -8.55 0.95 14.23
N ALA A 55 -7.23 1.11 14.21
CA ALA A 55 -6.28 0.15 14.76
C ALA A 55 -5.51 0.76 15.93
N ILE A 56 -5.50 0.08 17.07
CA ILE A 56 -4.86 0.55 18.29
C ILE A 56 -3.73 -0.42 18.67
N GLY A 57 -2.49 0.07 18.61
CA GLY A 57 -1.31 -0.67 19.01
C GLY A 57 -1.15 -0.68 20.53
N ILE A 58 -1.03 -1.86 21.12
CA ILE A 58 -0.76 -2.05 22.54
C ILE A 58 0.58 -2.77 22.71
N ASP A 59 1.48 -2.19 23.52
CA ASP A 59 2.79 -2.75 23.78
C ASP A 59 2.95 -3.22 25.24
N ALA A 60 3.63 -4.35 25.42
CA ALA A 60 4.02 -4.89 26.73
C ALA A 60 4.96 -3.97 27.54
N ARG A 61 5.53 -2.92 26.91
CA ARG A 61 6.36 -1.89 27.58
C ARG A 61 5.62 -1.19 28.71
N SER A 62 4.33 -1.20 28.64
CA SER A 62 3.43 -0.68 29.67
C SER A 62 3.37 -1.58 30.93
N GLY A 63 4.47 -2.20 31.34
CA GLY A 63 4.63 -3.27 32.35
C GLY A 63 3.73 -3.26 33.58
N GLU A 64 3.23 -2.09 34.03
CA GLU A 64 2.18 -1.91 35.04
C GLU A 64 0.77 -1.80 34.44
N ASN A 65 0.62 -1.82 33.12
CA ASN A 65 -0.61 -1.50 32.40
C ASN A 65 -1.28 -2.70 31.71
N LEU A 66 -0.76 -3.93 31.86
CA LEU A 66 -1.44 -5.11 31.29
C LEU A 66 -2.78 -5.37 31.96
N ASP A 67 -2.88 -5.10 33.28
CA ASP A 67 -4.16 -5.13 33.99
C ASP A 67 -5.15 -4.11 33.39
N LYS A 68 -4.64 -2.97 32.93
CA LYS A 68 -5.44 -1.91 32.27
C LYS A 68 -5.87 -2.27 30.84
N VAL A 69 -5.26 -3.27 30.19
CA VAL A 69 -5.78 -3.76 28.90
C VAL A 69 -7.11 -4.46 29.10
N GLN A 70 -7.28 -5.15 30.21
CA GLN A 70 -8.55 -5.75 30.59
C GLN A 70 -9.62 -4.66 30.81
N ASP A 71 -9.26 -3.59 31.54
CA ASP A 71 -10.12 -2.40 31.72
C ASP A 71 -10.51 -1.78 30.36
N MET A 72 -9.55 -1.73 29.42
CA MET A 72 -9.78 -1.24 28.06
C MET A 72 -10.81 -2.08 27.30
N LEU A 73 -10.68 -3.41 27.36
CA LEU A 73 -11.65 -4.32 26.72
C LEU A 73 -13.03 -4.17 27.37
N GLU A 74 -13.09 -3.97 28.67
CA GLU A 74 -14.35 -3.70 29.40
C GLU A 74 -14.98 -2.37 28.98
N ILE A 75 -14.19 -1.30 28.78
CA ILE A 75 -14.68 -0.01 28.26
C ILE A 75 -15.31 -0.20 26.86
N LEU A 76 -14.62 -0.90 25.95
CA LEU A 76 -15.15 -1.17 24.60
C LEU A 76 -16.46 -1.97 24.67
N LYS A 77 -16.51 -3.02 25.50
CA LYS A 77 -17.73 -3.81 25.74
C LYS A 77 -18.87 -2.99 26.33
N SER A 78 -18.58 -2.12 27.29
CA SER A 78 -19.59 -1.27 27.95
C SER A 78 -20.22 -0.25 27.00
N LYS A 79 -19.53 0.15 25.94
CA LYS A 79 -19.99 1.09 24.90
C LYS A 79 -20.59 0.38 23.67
N ASP A 80 -20.78 -0.93 23.73
CA ASP A 80 -21.31 -1.74 22.62
C ASP A 80 -20.47 -1.61 21.34
N VAL A 81 -19.16 -1.37 21.49
CA VAL A 81 -18.23 -1.27 20.38
C VAL A 81 -17.68 -2.65 20.07
N GLN A 82 -17.96 -3.14 18.86
CA GLN A 82 -17.33 -4.37 18.37
C GLN A 82 -15.86 -4.13 18.11
N TYR A 83 -15.00 -4.97 18.66
CA TYR A 83 -13.57 -4.95 18.44
C TYR A 83 -13.04 -6.35 18.13
N GLU A 84 -11.91 -6.38 17.47
CA GLU A 84 -11.17 -7.60 17.13
C GLU A 84 -9.74 -7.48 17.68
N VAL A 85 -9.17 -8.58 18.14
CA VAL A 85 -7.82 -8.62 18.67
C VAL A 85 -6.90 -9.37 17.71
N LEU A 86 -5.91 -8.68 17.17
CA LEU A 86 -4.82 -9.26 16.39
C LEU A 86 -3.59 -9.44 17.29
N PHE A 87 -3.18 -10.68 17.46
CA PHE A 87 -1.97 -11.03 18.21
C PHE A 87 -0.84 -11.46 17.27
N LEU A 88 0.28 -10.73 17.29
CA LEU A 88 1.48 -11.09 16.55
C LEU A 88 2.42 -11.87 17.46
N ASP A 89 2.77 -13.07 17.06
CA ASP A 89 3.70 -13.95 17.77
C ASP A 89 4.95 -14.26 16.94
N ALA A 90 5.98 -14.78 17.61
CA ALA A 90 7.12 -15.42 16.98
C ALA A 90 7.81 -16.36 17.98
N GLU A 91 8.53 -17.36 17.46
CA GLU A 91 9.36 -18.26 18.26
C GLU A 91 10.42 -17.49 19.07
N ASP A 92 10.70 -17.91 20.29
CA ASP A 92 11.64 -17.23 21.17
C ASP A 92 13.04 -17.08 20.55
N ALA A 93 13.50 -18.10 19.83
CA ALA A 93 14.78 -18.06 19.11
C ALA A 93 14.83 -16.95 18.05
N VAL A 94 13.71 -16.74 17.35
CA VAL A 94 13.56 -15.68 16.34
C VAL A 94 13.52 -14.31 16.99
N LEU A 95 12.78 -14.15 18.09
CA LEU A 95 12.74 -12.90 18.85
C LEU A 95 14.13 -12.53 19.37
N VAL A 96 14.87 -13.48 19.98
CA VAL A 96 16.26 -13.27 20.44
C VAL A 96 17.15 -12.80 19.29
N LYS A 97 17.04 -13.42 18.09
CA LYS A 97 17.79 -13.03 16.91
C LYS A 97 17.46 -11.60 16.48
N ARG A 98 16.19 -11.25 16.34
CA ARG A 98 15.71 -9.91 15.96
C ARG A 98 16.19 -8.83 16.95
N TYR A 99 16.20 -9.10 18.25
CA TYR A 99 16.73 -8.18 19.24
C TYR A 99 18.24 -7.94 19.09
N LYS A 100 19.00 -8.99 18.79
CA LYS A 100 20.45 -8.86 18.51
C LYS A 100 20.71 -8.04 17.24
N GLU A 101 19.96 -8.26 16.18
CA GLU A 101 20.07 -7.54 14.91
C GLU A 101 19.77 -6.05 15.06
N THR A 102 18.72 -5.71 15.81
CA THR A 102 18.30 -4.33 16.03
C THR A 102 19.08 -3.62 17.14
N ARG A 103 19.95 -4.33 17.88
CA ARG A 103 20.74 -3.80 19.01
C ARG A 103 19.88 -3.10 20.06
N ARG A 104 18.66 -3.56 20.29
CA ARG A 104 17.72 -3.01 21.28
C ARG A 104 17.71 -3.87 22.53
N SER A 105 17.50 -3.25 23.69
CA SER A 105 17.23 -3.96 24.92
C SER A 105 15.76 -4.40 24.96
N HIS A 106 15.50 -5.61 25.48
CA HIS A 106 14.13 -6.05 25.66
C HIS A 106 13.48 -5.27 26.83
N PRO A 107 12.24 -4.76 26.68
CA PRO A 107 11.60 -3.92 27.70
C PRO A 107 11.53 -4.55 29.08
N LEU A 108 11.28 -5.86 29.16
CA LEU A 108 11.16 -6.60 30.42
C LEU A 108 12.44 -7.35 30.82
N ALA A 109 13.57 -7.13 30.17
CA ALA A 109 14.84 -7.75 30.55
C ALA A 109 15.49 -7.08 31.77
N GLN A 110 15.23 -5.77 31.99
CA GLN A 110 15.72 -5.03 33.18
C GLN A 110 17.23 -5.20 33.45
N GLY A 111 18.04 -5.23 32.39
CA GLY A 111 19.48 -5.45 32.48
C GLY A 111 19.91 -6.93 32.45
N GLU A 112 18.97 -7.86 32.45
CA GLU A 112 19.23 -9.29 32.29
C GLU A 112 19.32 -9.67 30.79
N ARG A 113 19.50 -10.96 30.54
CA ARG A 113 19.51 -11.51 29.17
C ARG A 113 18.15 -11.37 28.50
N VAL A 114 18.17 -11.13 27.16
CA VAL A 114 16.96 -10.95 26.34
C VAL A 114 15.99 -12.13 26.46
N ASP A 115 16.48 -13.38 26.51
CA ASP A 115 15.65 -14.58 26.67
C ASP A 115 14.79 -14.55 27.95
N LYS A 116 15.33 -14.02 29.08
CA LYS A 116 14.55 -13.84 30.29
C LYS A 116 13.43 -12.82 30.16
N GLY A 117 13.71 -11.72 29.46
CA GLY A 117 12.70 -10.70 29.13
C GLY A 117 11.57 -11.27 28.26
N ILE A 118 11.90 -12.03 27.22
CA ILE A 118 10.93 -12.70 26.34
C ILE A 118 10.04 -13.67 27.13
N MET A 119 10.65 -14.50 28.00
CA MET A 119 9.88 -15.45 28.80
C MET A 119 8.89 -14.74 29.73
N ARG A 120 9.30 -13.65 30.40
CA ARG A 120 8.40 -12.83 31.23
C ARG A 120 7.28 -12.18 30.42
N GLU A 121 7.61 -11.68 29.23
CA GLU A 121 6.60 -11.08 28.34
C GLU A 121 5.57 -12.13 27.91
N ARG A 122 6.02 -13.31 27.51
CA ARG A 122 5.13 -14.39 27.07
C ARG A 122 4.13 -14.80 28.16
N GLN A 123 4.60 -14.92 29.41
CA GLN A 123 3.72 -15.21 30.55
C GLN A 123 2.66 -14.10 30.74
N LYS A 124 3.08 -12.84 30.64
CA LYS A 124 2.15 -11.70 30.78
C LYS A 124 1.16 -11.58 29.62
N MET A 125 1.58 -11.93 28.41
CA MET A 125 0.77 -11.80 27.22
C MET A 125 -0.14 -13.00 26.95
N GLU A 126 -0.06 -14.07 27.76
CA GLU A 126 -0.79 -15.31 27.53
C GLU A 126 -2.31 -15.11 27.54
N PHE A 127 -2.82 -14.23 28.39
CA PHE A 127 -4.25 -13.95 28.45
C PHE A 127 -4.72 -13.24 27.17
N LEU A 128 -3.97 -12.23 26.66
CA LEU A 128 -4.29 -11.53 25.41
C LEU A 128 -4.20 -12.45 24.21
N LYS A 129 -3.28 -13.42 24.23
CA LYS A 129 -3.20 -14.42 23.19
C LYS A 129 -4.43 -15.34 23.17
N LYS A 130 -5.01 -15.64 24.35
CA LYS A 130 -6.25 -16.44 24.47
C LYS A 130 -7.50 -15.67 24.02
N GLU A 131 -7.53 -14.36 24.23
CA GLU A 131 -8.62 -13.47 23.81
C GLU A 131 -8.49 -13.02 22.34
N ALA A 132 -7.40 -13.41 21.65
CA ALA A 132 -7.15 -12.98 20.29
C ALA A 132 -8.07 -13.67 19.28
N ASP A 133 -8.74 -12.89 18.44
CA ASP A 133 -9.53 -13.38 17.31
C ASP A 133 -8.63 -13.88 16.19
N TYR A 134 -7.45 -13.23 16.01
CA TYR A 134 -6.46 -13.59 15.01
C TYR A 134 -5.07 -13.69 15.64
N ILE A 135 -4.37 -14.79 15.36
CA ILE A 135 -2.97 -14.99 15.77
C ILE A 135 -2.13 -15.20 14.52
N ILE A 136 -1.14 -14.33 14.30
CA ILE A 136 -0.19 -14.48 13.20
C ILE A 136 1.19 -14.79 13.75
N ASP A 137 1.70 -16.00 13.46
CA ASP A 137 3.09 -16.38 13.75
C ASP A 137 4.01 -15.82 12.64
N THR A 138 4.81 -14.83 13.02
CA THR A 138 5.74 -14.15 12.11
C THR A 138 7.14 -14.78 12.08
N SER A 139 7.35 -15.94 12.71
CA SER A 139 8.67 -16.57 12.84
C SER A 139 9.36 -16.79 11.52
N ARG A 140 8.60 -17.17 10.50
CA ARG A 140 9.09 -17.50 9.16
C ARG A 140 8.58 -16.58 8.06
N LEU A 141 7.71 -15.62 8.41
CA LEU A 141 7.13 -14.72 7.44
C LEU A 141 8.11 -13.63 7.01
N LEU A 142 8.20 -13.42 5.72
CA LEU A 142 8.76 -12.21 5.15
C LEU A 142 7.76 -11.05 5.37
N THR A 143 8.26 -9.81 5.30
CA THR A 143 7.40 -8.62 5.47
C THR A 143 6.23 -8.59 4.49
N ARG A 144 6.43 -8.99 3.23
CA ARG A 144 5.38 -9.10 2.22
C ARG A 144 4.32 -10.16 2.54
N GLU A 145 4.73 -11.27 3.15
CA GLU A 145 3.82 -12.36 3.52
C GLU A 145 2.94 -11.94 4.71
N LEU A 146 3.51 -11.21 5.67
CA LEU A 146 2.73 -10.58 6.74
C LEU A 146 1.67 -9.65 6.18
N LYS A 147 2.01 -8.83 5.15
CA LYS A 147 1.05 -7.96 4.46
C LYS A 147 -0.10 -8.76 3.88
N THR A 148 0.21 -9.84 3.15
CA THR A 148 -0.81 -10.72 2.55
C THR A 148 -1.74 -11.35 3.59
N GLU A 149 -1.20 -11.79 4.75
CA GLU A 149 -2.03 -12.33 5.83
C GLU A 149 -2.95 -11.25 6.44
N LEU A 150 -2.45 -10.03 6.64
CA LEU A 150 -3.28 -8.92 7.12
C LEU A 150 -4.37 -8.54 6.11
N GLU A 151 -4.05 -8.50 4.81
CA GLU A 151 -5.01 -8.24 3.74
C GLU A 151 -6.15 -9.27 3.73
N LYS A 152 -5.84 -10.56 3.86
CA LYS A 152 -6.85 -11.63 3.94
C LYS A 152 -7.83 -11.46 5.11
N ILE A 153 -7.36 -10.93 6.24
CA ILE A 153 -8.15 -10.77 7.46
C ILE A 153 -8.98 -9.48 7.43
N PHE A 154 -8.36 -8.36 7.03
CA PHE A 154 -8.90 -7.04 7.26
C PHE A 154 -9.46 -6.38 6.02
N VAL A 155 -9.12 -6.84 4.82
CA VAL A 155 -9.61 -6.29 3.57
C VAL A 155 -10.74 -7.18 3.05
N GLN A 156 -11.99 -6.75 3.24
CA GLN A 156 -13.17 -7.40 2.70
C GLN A 156 -13.78 -6.65 1.50
N ASP A 157 -13.19 -5.53 1.12
CA ASP A 157 -13.74 -4.63 0.10
C ASP A 157 -13.23 -5.00 -1.29
N GLU A 158 -14.14 -5.20 -2.24
CA GLU A 158 -13.83 -5.41 -3.67
C GLU A 158 -13.05 -4.22 -4.30
N GLU A 159 -12.99 -3.07 -3.63
CA GLU A 159 -12.25 -1.88 -4.06
C GLU A 159 -10.80 -1.82 -3.53
N PHE A 160 -10.39 -2.72 -2.65
CA PHE A 160 -9.01 -2.71 -2.18
C PHE A 160 -8.07 -3.28 -3.24
N ASN A 161 -7.17 -2.43 -3.69
CA ASN A 161 -6.13 -2.80 -4.65
C ASN A 161 -4.78 -2.86 -3.93
N SER A 162 -4.18 -4.05 -3.86
CA SER A 162 -2.86 -4.27 -3.24
C SER A 162 -1.73 -3.50 -3.93
N MET A 163 -1.95 -3.07 -5.17
CA MET A 163 -1.02 -2.25 -5.96
C MET A 163 -1.76 -1.24 -6.84
N TYR A 164 -1.18 -0.05 -7.01
CA TYR A 164 -1.62 0.93 -8.00
C TYR A 164 -0.67 0.96 -9.20
N VAL A 165 -1.21 0.74 -10.40
CA VAL A 165 -0.50 0.89 -11.67
C VAL A 165 -0.83 2.24 -12.27
N THR A 166 0.17 3.10 -12.42
CA THR A 166 0.03 4.41 -13.07
C THR A 166 0.63 4.36 -14.47
N ILE A 167 -0.17 4.65 -15.48
CA ILE A 167 0.30 4.83 -16.85
C ILE A 167 0.55 6.31 -17.05
N LEU A 168 1.81 6.69 -17.25
CA LEU A 168 2.24 8.08 -17.35
C LEU A 168 2.73 8.40 -18.75
N SER A 169 2.17 9.41 -19.41
CA SER A 169 2.75 9.94 -20.65
C SER A 169 3.65 11.14 -20.37
N PHE A 170 4.81 11.21 -21.03
CA PHE A 170 5.78 12.29 -20.84
C PHE A 170 6.51 12.68 -22.13
N GLY A 171 7.19 13.84 -22.09
CA GLY A 171 8.09 14.31 -23.13
C GLY A 171 9.56 14.23 -22.71
N PHE A 172 10.38 13.52 -23.50
CA PHE A 172 11.83 13.41 -23.22
C PHE A 172 12.52 14.75 -23.10
N LYS A 173 12.05 15.80 -23.80
CA LYS A 173 12.59 17.16 -23.68
C LYS A 173 12.41 17.78 -22.28
N TYR A 174 11.55 17.20 -21.44
CA TYR A 174 11.33 17.63 -20.06
C TYR A 174 11.92 16.67 -19.01
N GLY A 175 12.71 15.70 -19.47
CA GLY A 175 13.32 14.67 -18.61
C GLY A 175 12.38 13.49 -18.35
N ILE A 176 12.99 12.36 -18.04
CA ILE A 176 12.28 11.15 -17.60
C ILE A 176 11.72 11.41 -16.19
N PRO A 177 10.47 10.99 -15.89
CA PRO A 177 9.93 11.07 -14.53
C PRO A 177 10.80 10.26 -13.56
N ALA A 178 11.10 10.84 -12.39
CA ALA A 178 12.06 10.24 -11.45
C ALA A 178 11.53 8.99 -10.76
N ASP A 179 10.21 8.84 -10.71
CA ASP A 179 9.47 7.73 -10.10
C ASP A 179 9.09 6.62 -11.09
N SER A 180 9.59 6.68 -12.34
CA SER A 180 9.28 5.67 -13.36
C SER A 180 9.99 4.34 -13.07
N ASP A 181 9.23 3.27 -13.02
CA ASP A 181 9.76 1.89 -12.93
C ASP A 181 10.03 1.31 -14.32
N ILE A 182 9.16 1.60 -15.29
CA ILE A 182 9.28 1.15 -16.68
C ILE A 182 9.19 2.38 -17.59
N VAL A 183 10.16 2.56 -18.46
CA VAL A 183 10.21 3.67 -19.40
C VAL A 183 10.23 3.15 -20.83
N MET A 184 9.23 3.56 -21.63
CA MET A 184 9.08 3.18 -23.03
C MET A 184 9.21 4.39 -23.94
N ASP A 185 10.09 4.28 -24.94
CA ASP A 185 10.29 5.32 -25.95
C ASP A 185 9.48 4.99 -27.20
N VAL A 186 8.56 5.87 -27.56
CA VAL A 186 7.70 5.73 -28.76
C VAL A 186 8.03 6.71 -29.86
N ARG A 187 9.24 7.28 -29.88
CA ARG A 187 9.71 8.21 -30.91
C ARG A 187 9.91 7.56 -32.28
N PHE A 188 10.00 6.24 -32.36
CA PHE A 188 10.06 5.49 -33.60
C PHE A 188 8.79 5.59 -34.45
N LEU A 189 7.65 5.93 -33.83
CA LEU A 189 6.41 6.15 -34.56
C LEU A 189 6.40 7.48 -35.33
N PRO A 190 5.72 7.57 -36.49
CA PRO A 190 5.56 8.80 -37.22
C PRO A 190 4.99 9.92 -36.36
N ASN A 191 5.52 11.14 -36.55
CA ASN A 191 5.21 12.24 -35.65
C ASN A 191 4.08 13.12 -36.22
N PRO A 192 2.89 13.17 -35.57
CA PRO A 192 1.77 14.00 -36.01
C PRO A 192 2.10 15.50 -36.12
N TYR A 193 3.13 15.98 -35.42
CA TYR A 193 3.58 17.37 -35.46
C TYR A 193 3.92 17.91 -36.86
N TYR A 194 4.33 17.01 -37.77
CA TYR A 194 4.66 17.39 -39.16
C TYR A 194 3.44 17.53 -40.07
N VAL A 195 2.23 17.18 -39.60
CA VAL A 195 0.96 17.39 -40.27
C VAL A 195 0.35 18.65 -39.69
N GLU A 196 0.13 19.66 -40.53
CA GLU A 196 -0.23 21.01 -40.08
C GLU A 196 -1.54 21.04 -39.30
N GLU A 197 -2.55 20.29 -39.74
CA GLU A 197 -3.87 20.20 -39.11
C GLU A 197 -3.81 19.46 -37.77
N LEU A 198 -2.87 18.56 -37.58
CA LEU A 198 -2.71 17.75 -36.37
C LEU A 198 -1.83 18.42 -35.32
N ARG A 199 -0.97 19.34 -35.68
CA ARG A 199 0.01 20.00 -34.81
C ARG A 199 -0.59 20.64 -33.54
N PRO A 200 -1.73 21.39 -33.62
CA PRO A 200 -2.32 21.99 -32.41
C PRO A 200 -2.98 20.98 -31.47
N MET A 201 -3.42 19.85 -31.99
CA MET A 201 -4.14 18.80 -31.26
C MET A 201 -3.27 18.03 -30.26
N THR A 202 -3.86 17.12 -29.52
CA THR A 202 -3.21 16.27 -28.51
C THR A 202 -3.54 14.79 -28.73
N GLY A 203 -2.87 13.88 -28.09
CA GLY A 203 -3.20 12.45 -28.14
C GLY A 203 -4.55 12.08 -27.49
N ASN A 204 -5.27 13.03 -26.90
CA ASN A 204 -6.66 12.85 -26.47
C ASN A 204 -7.65 13.06 -27.62
N ASP A 205 -7.24 13.75 -28.71
CA ASP A 205 -8.08 14.00 -29.85
C ASP A 205 -8.13 12.77 -30.78
N VAL A 206 -9.32 12.47 -31.31
CA VAL A 206 -9.57 11.25 -32.09
C VAL A 206 -8.73 11.20 -33.36
N GLU A 207 -8.51 12.34 -34.01
CA GLU A 207 -7.71 12.47 -35.22
C GLU A 207 -6.24 12.08 -35.00
N ILE A 208 -5.68 12.47 -33.84
CA ILE A 208 -4.33 12.07 -33.43
C ILE A 208 -4.27 10.59 -33.14
N GLN A 209 -5.26 10.06 -32.40
CA GLN A 209 -5.35 8.65 -32.11
C GLN A 209 -5.42 7.81 -33.39
N GLN A 210 -6.29 8.18 -34.31
CA GLN A 210 -6.39 7.50 -35.59
C GLN A 210 -5.08 7.58 -36.39
N TYR A 211 -4.44 8.76 -36.43
CA TYR A 211 -3.16 8.93 -37.11
C TYR A 211 -2.07 8.03 -36.54
N VAL A 212 -1.91 7.96 -35.22
CA VAL A 212 -0.88 7.14 -34.56
C VAL A 212 -1.20 5.65 -34.68
N MET A 213 -2.47 5.28 -34.49
CA MET A 213 -2.90 3.87 -34.46
C MET A 213 -3.11 3.25 -35.85
N LYS A 214 -3.04 4.03 -36.93
CA LYS A 214 -3.09 3.46 -38.29
C LYS A 214 -1.83 2.62 -38.62
N TYR A 215 -0.70 2.88 -37.95
CA TYR A 215 0.55 2.18 -38.18
C TYR A 215 0.59 0.84 -37.42
N ASP A 216 0.99 -0.21 -38.12
CA ASP A 216 1.05 -1.55 -37.51
C ASP A 216 2.10 -1.64 -36.41
N GLU A 217 3.18 -0.88 -36.49
CA GLU A 217 4.20 -0.77 -35.45
C GLU A 217 3.64 -0.31 -34.10
N ALA A 218 2.64 0.60 -34.10
CA ALA A 218 1.96 1.06 -32.90
C ALA A 218 1.15 -0.08 -32.25
N LYS A 219 0.43 -0.85 -33.07
CA LYS A 219 -0.36 -1.99 -32.60
C LYS A 219 0.52 -3.12 -32.06
N ILE A 220 1.57 -3.46 -32.80
CA ILE A 220 2.55 -4.50 -32.40
C ILE A 220 3.24 -4.10 -31.10
N PHE A 221 3.67 -2.85 -30.98
CA PHE A 221 4.29 -2.34 -29.76
C PHE A 221 3.34 -2.44 -28.56
N LEU A 222 2.09 -1.98 -28.71
CA LEU A 222 1.09 -2.07 -27.64
C LEU A 222 0.80 -3.51 -27.21
N ASN A 223 0.70 -4.44 -28.15
CA ASN A 223 0.48 -5.85 -27.82
C ASN A 223 1.65 -6.39 -26.98
N LYS A 224 2.89 -6.13 -27.39
CA LYS A 224 4.08 -6.57 -26.64
C LYS A 224 4.17 -5.91 -25.26
N LEU A 225 3.84 -4.62 -25.16
CA LEU A 225 3.84 -3.88 -23.89
C LEU A 225 2.74 -4.39 -22.96
N GLU A 226 1.54 -4.62 -23.46
CA GLU A 226 0.44 -5.19 -22.70
C GLU A 226 0.76 -6.58 -22.18
N ASP A 227 1.32 -7.46 -23.02
CA ASP A 227 1.73 -8.80 -22.64
C ASP A 227 2.79 -8.76 -21.53
N MET A 228 3.82 -7.93 -21.69
CA MET A 228 4.88 -7.75 -20.69
C MET A 228 4.33 -7.22 -19.37
N VAL A 229 3.52 -6.17 -19.41
CA VAL A 229 2.95 -5.56 -18.20
C VAL A 229 2.01 -6.54 -17.49
N THR A 230 1.18 -7.26 -18.24
CA THR A 230 0.27 -8.28 -17.68
C THR A 230 1.03 -9.42 -17.01
N PHE A 231 2.18 -9.80 -17.56
CA PHE A 231 3.07 -10.78 -16.96
C PHE A 231 3.72 -10.25 -15.68
N LEU A 232 4.21 -9.01 -15.67
CA LEU A 232 4.98 -8.43 -14.56
C LEU A 232 4.12 -8.09 -13.34
N ILE A 233 2.89 -7.60 -13.54
CA ILE A 233 2.02 -7.13 -12.45
C ILE A 233 1.86 -8.16 -11.33
N PRO A 234 1.46 -9.44 -11.58
CA PRO A 234 1.31 -10.42 -10.52
C PRO A 234 2.62 -10.70 -9.76
N HIS A 235 3.76 -10.65 -10.45
CA HIS A 235 5.07 -10.86 -9.85
C HIS A 235 5.46 -9.69 -8.93
N TYR A 236 5.14 -8.45 -9.32
CA TYR A 236 5.37 -7.26 -8.49
C TYR A 236 4.44 -7.24 -7.27
N ILE A 237 3.17 -7.63 -7.41
CA ILE A 237 2.25 -7.82 -6.28
C ILE A 237 2.82 -8.86 -5.32
N SER A 238 3.25 -10.02 -5.82
CA SER A 238 3.85 -11.09 -5.01
C SER A 238 5.15 -10.67 -4.31
N GLU A 239 5.91 -9.75 -4.90
CA GLU A 239 7.12 -9.18 -4.30
C GLU A 239 6.81 -8.14 -3.22
N GLY A 240 5.56 -7.64 -3.16
CA GLY A 240 5.08 -6.66 -2.18
C GLY A 240 5.16 -5.21 -2.64
N LYS A 241 5.33 -4.98 -3.96
CA LYS A 241 5.31 -3.64 -4.54
C LYS A 241 3.88 -3.08 -4.48
N ASN A 242 3.73 -1.87 -3.95
CA ASN A 242 2.44 -1.19 -3.81
C ASN A 242 2.16 -0.15 -4.90
N GLN A 243 3.17 0.21 -5.70
CA GLN A 243 3.03 1.17 -6.79
C GLN A 243 3.91 0.76 -7.98
N LEU A 244 3.38 0.86 -9.20
CA LEU A 244 4.09 0.62 -10.45
C LEU A 244 3.82 1.77 -11.42
N VAL A 245 4.87 2.49 -11.82
CA VAL A 245 4.77 3.61 -12.77
C VAL A 245 5.32 3.20 -14.13
N ILE A 246 4.44 3.13 -15.13
CA ILE A 246 4.77 2.81 -16.52
C ILE A 246 4.74 4.09 -17.33
N SER A 247 5.90 4.58 -17.71
CA SER A 247 6.07 5.85 -18.39
C SER A 247 6.29 5.66 -19.90
N ILE A 248 5.44 6.27 -20.72
CA ILE A 248 5.52 6.25 -22.17
C ILE A 248 5.95 7.64 -22.66
N GLY A 249 7.11 7.71 -23.32
CA GLY A 249 7.74 8.97 -23.72
C GLY A 249 7.79 9.20 -25.23
N CYS A 250 7.42 10.40 -25.67
CA CYS A 250 7.76 10.91 -27.00
C CYS A 250 8.55 12.22 -26.89
N THR A 251 8.83 12.93 -27.98
CA THR A 251 9.66 14.14 -27.94
C THR A 251 9.05 15.21 -27.02
N GLY A 252 7.79 15.57 -27.22
CA GLY A 252 7.12 16.67 -26.49
C GLY A 252 6.10 16.22 -25.46
N GLY A 253 5.75 14.93 -25.39
CA GLY A 253 4.75 14.45 -24.44
C GLY A 253 3.30 14.83 -24.79
N LYS A 254 3.01 15.20 -26.06
CA LYS A 254 1.72 15.77 -26.45
C LYS A 254 0.86 14.83 -27.33
N HIS A 255 1.48 14.11 -28.26
CA HIS A 255 0.75 13.32 -29.29
C HIS A 255 0.92 11.81 -29.06
N ARG A 256 2.03 11.21 -29.57
CA ARG A 256 2.28 9.76 -29.61
C ARG A 256 2.22 9.09 -28.24
N SER A 257 2.93 9.66 -27.25
CA SER A 257 2.96 9.10 -25.89
C SER A 257 1.59 9.15 -25.20
N VAL A 258 0.82 10.24 -25.40
CA VAL A 258 -0.53 10.37 -24.85
C VAL A 258 -1.47 9.34 -25.49
N THR A 259 -1.43 9.20 -26.82
CA THR A 259 -2.25 8.20 -27.55
C THR A 259 -1.96 6.77 -27.04
N LEU A 260 -0.67 6.38 -26.95
CA LEU A 260 -0.33 5.02 -26.53
C LEU A 260 -0.61 4.79 -25.05
N ALA A 261 -0.46 5.82 -24.20
CA ALA A 261 -0.85 5.73 -22.80
C ALA A 261 -2.36 5.50 -22.64
N ASN A 262 -3.18 6.25 -23.37
CA ASN A 262 -4.62 6.07 -23.39
C ASN A 262 -5.02 4.66 -23.85
N GLU A 263 -4.41 4.18 -24.92
CA GLU A 263 -4.74 2.87 -25.47
C GLU A 263 -4.32 1.73 -24.53
N LEU A 264 -3.15 1.82 -23.89
CA LEU A 264 -2.72 0.87 -22.89
C LEU A 264 -3.66 0.88 -21.67
N TYR A 265 -4.02 2.07 -21.18
CA TYR A 265 -4.98 2.21 -20.07
C TYR A 265 -6.32 1.55 -20.40
N LYS A 266 -6.87 1.83 -21.59
CA LYS A 266 -8.13 1.24 -22.06
C LYS A 266 -8.05 -0.29 -22.08
N ARG A 267 -6.98 -0.88 -22.60
CA ARG A 267 -6.79 -2.33 -22.68
C ARG A 267 -6.68 -2.96 -21.30
N LEU A 268 -5.87 -2.39 -20.42
CA LEU A 268 -5.72 -2.89 -19.05
C LEU A 268 -7.02 -2.70 -18.24
N SER A 269 -7.78 -1.62 -18.49
CA SER A 269 -9.06 -1.39 -17.80
C SER A 269 -10.15 -2.40 -18.15
N GLN A 270 -10.07 -3.05 -19.30
CA GLN A 270 -11.04 -4.06 -19.76
C GLN A 270 -10.78 -5.46 -19.19
N LYS A 271 -9.63 -5.67 -18.52
CA LYS A 271 -9.31 -6.96 -17.90
C LYS A 271 -10.22 -7.21 -16.69
N LYS A 272 -10.91 -8.36 -16.70
CA LYS A 272 -11.75 -8.79 -15.57
C LYS A 272 -10.88 -9.27 -14.40
N ASN A 273 -11.37 -9.15 -13.18
CA ASN A 273 -10.73 -9.61 -11.94
C ASN A 273 -9.32 -9.02 -11.72
N ARG A 274 -9.20 -7.70 -11.84
CA ARG A 274 -7.94 -7.00 -11.55
C ARG A 274 -7.70 -6.95 -10.04
N GLU A 275 -6.51 -7.33 -9.63
CA GLU A 275 -6.02 -7.20 -8.25
C GLU A 275 -5.22 -5.90 -8.04
N TYR A 276 -5.35 -4.93 -8.94
CA TYR A 276 -4.65 -3.65 -8.90
C TYR A 276 -5.52 -2.49 -9.32
N GLY A 277 -5.32 -1.35 -8.67
CA GLY A 277 -5.86 -0.06 -9.10
C GLY A 277 -5.15 0.45 -10.35
N LEU A 278 -5.87 1.14 -11.24
CA LEU A 278 -5.31 1.66 -12.49
C LEU A 278 -5.55 3.16 -12.59
N LYS A 279 -4.49 3.92 -12.85
CA LYS A 279 -4.53 5.38 -13.07
C LYS A 279 -3.84 5.75 -14.38
N ILE A 280 -4.25 6.86 -14.96
CA ILE A 280 -3.58 7.46 -16.11
C ILE A 280 -3.27 8.93 -15.83
N GLU A 281 -2.09 9.37 -16.25
CA GLU A 281 -1.63 10.75 -16.12
C GLU A 281 -0.86 11.21 -17.35
N HIS A 282 -1.03 12.48 -17.72
CA HIS A 282 -0.33 13.10 -18.84
C HIS A 282 0.48 14.30 -18.34
N ARG A 283 1.72 14.05 -17.92
CA ARG A 283 2.57 15.04 -17.23
C ARG A 283 2.84 16.32 -18.05
N ASP A 284 3.03 16.17 -19.36
CA ASP A 284 3.55 17.26 -20.20
C ASP A 284 2.59 17.73 -21.30
N ILE A 285 1.36 17.23 -21.34
CA ILE A 285 0.40 17.48 -22.43
C ILE A 285 0.11 18.99 -22.65
N GLY A 286 0.11 19.79 -21.59
CA GLY A 286 -0.17 21.23 -21.63
C GLY A 286 1.06 22.14 -21.71
N LYS A 287 2.30 21.60 -21.60
CA LYS A 287 3.51 22.42 -21.43
C LYS A 287 3.91 23.23 -22.70
N ASP A 288 3.54 22.77 -23.88
CA ASP A 288 3.85 23.51 -25.11
C ASP A 288 2.94 24.71 -25.35
N ALA A 289 1.73 24.73 -24.78
CA ALA A 289 0.81 25.86 -24.86
C ALA A 289 1.29 27.08 -24.06
N LEU A 290 2.15 26.88 -23.06
CA LEU A 290 2.69 27.92 -22.19
C LEU A 290 3.96 28.61 -22.76
N ARG A 291 4.57 28.07 -23.82
CA ARG A 291 5.78 28.64 -24.46
C ARG A 291 5.50 29.54 -25.66
N GLY A 292 4.24 29.68 -26.04
CA GLY A 292 3.78 30.53 -27.15
C GLY A 292 3.14 31.86 -26.71
N LYS A 293 3.39 32.30 -25.45
CA LYS A 293 3.00 33.61 -24.94
C LYS A 293 4.22 34.40 -24.52
#